data_5584c04b5053dcae3ffc8c648adddaf3
#
_entry.id   5584c04b5053dcae3ffc8c648adddaf3
#
_cell.length_a   1.000
_cell.length_b   1.000
_cell.length_c   1.000
_cell.angle_alpha   90.00
_cell.angle_beta   90.00
_cell.angle_gamma   90.00
#
_symmetry.space_group_name_H-M   'P 1'
#
loop_
_entity.id
_entity.type
_entity.pdbx_description
1 polymer ?
#
loop_
_entity_poly.entity_id
_entity_poly.type
_entity_poly.pdbx_seq_one_letter_code
_entity_poly.pdbx_strand_id
1 'polypeptide(L)'
;MGAKTQNSRGKIFMVYLILISLSLVGLIVSFKPFSISNQIVTSPSSSDIRIDLPAPVVSKNPRWLRLVRDYLPAKKLRIGFLNIEEQERESFEANGPSILENVHVSLDPLPESLTWNSLFPEWIDEENSQCPEIPLPKPEGSNADVDVIVAKVPCSGWSENKGLRDVFRLQVNLAAANLAVKSGLTKVDSAVYVVFVGSCGPMHEIFKCDERVRRVDDYWVYKPNLPRLKQKLLMPVGSCHVASPFAQLGQEAWRPKNKDNLTSVAIRKHRVAYVTVLHSSEAYVCGAIALAQSIRQSGSNKDMILLHDRSITNRSLIGLSSAGWNLRLIDRIRSPFAEKDSYNEWNYSKLRVWQVTDYDKLLFIDADFIVVKKLDHLFYYPQLSAAGNDKVLFNSGIMIVEPSACLFKDLMEKSSKIESYNGGDQGFLNEIFVWWHRLSKRVNTMKYFDENFKGTRDLPDDLEGVHYLGLKPWVCYRDYDCNWDMSLRRVFASDSVHEKWWKVYDKMSEQLKGYCGLNKKMKYRIEKWRKIAENDSLPDRHWEIEVKDPRKNNLVQ
;
A
#
# COMPACT_ATOMS: atom_id res chain seq x y z
N MET A 1 -42.22 -29.50 37.80
CA MET A 1 -41.10 -30.46 37.62
C MET A 1 -40.03 -29.78 36.79
N GLY A 2 -39.10 -29.13 37.44
CA GLY A 2 -37.96 -28.49 36.86
C GLY A 2 -36.74 -28.77 37.73
N ALA A 3 -35.60 -28.91 37.14
CA ALA A 3 -34.26 -29.16 37.67
C ALA A 3 -33.67 -30.52 37.26
N LYS A 4 -32.98 -30.51 36.10
CA LYS A 4 -31.90 -31.48 35.81
C LYS A 4 -31.14 -31.20 34.49
N THR A 5 -30.79 -29.96 34.17
CA THR A 5 -29.95 -29.65 32.97
C THR A 5 -28.76 -28.74 33.22
N GLN A 6 -28.43 -28.41 34.47
CA GLN A 6 -27.34 -27.47 34.77
C GLN A 6 -25.99 -28.11 35.13
N ASN A 7 -25.91 -29.46 35.22
CA ASN A 7 -24.70 -30.13 35.73
C ASN A 7 -23.78 -30.76 34.66
N SER A 8 -24.12 -30.67 33.38
CA SER A 8 -23.31 -31.29 32.31
C SER A 8 -22.29 -30.32 31.72
N ARG A 9 -22.59 -29.02 31.62
CA ARG A 9 -21.69 -28.02 31.06
C ARG A 9 -20.47 -27.72 31.96
N GLY A 10 -20.65 -27.75 33.28
CA GLY A 10 -19.55 -27.59 34.24
C GLY A 10 -18.52 -28.72 34.21
N LYS A 11 -18.97 -29.95 33.99
CA LYS A 11 -18.08 -31.13 33.90
C LYS A 11 -17.27 -31.13 32.60
N ILE A 12 -17.84 -30.69 31.48
CA ILE A 12 -17.14 -30.60 30.20
C ILE A 12 -16.07 -29.49 30.26
N PHE A 13 -16.38 -28.35 30.87
CA PHE A 13 -15.41 -27.25 31.03
C PHE A 13 -14.23 -27.65 31.94
N MET A 14 -14.47 -28.42 32.99
CA MET A 14 -13.43 -28.92 33.88
C MET A 14 -12.52 -29.97 33.21
N VAL A 15 -13.04 -30.80 32.34
CA VAL A 15 -12.25 -31.76 31.54
C VAL A 15 -11.36 -31.04 30.53
N TYR A 16 -11.84 -29.98 29.89
CA TYR A 16 -11.03 -29.16 28.99
C TYR A 16 -9.88 -28.45 29.73
N LEU A 17 -10.12 -27.90 30.92
CA LEU A 17 -9.08 -27.29 31.74
C LEU A 17 -8.00 -28.29 32.18
N ILE A 18 -8.39 -29.53 32.52
CA ILE A 18 -7.42 -30.59 32.88
C ILE A 18 -6.59 -31.03 31.67
N LEU A 19 -7.20 -31.13 30.48
CA LEU A 19 -6.48 -31.48 29.26
C LEU A 19 -5.50 -30.39 28.82
N ILE A 20 -5.85 -29.12 28.99
CA ILE A 20 -4.96 -27.98 28.71
C ILE A 20 -3.78 -27.94 29.71
N SER A 21 -4.02 -28.18 30.99
CA SER A 21 -2.95 -28.22 31.99
C SER A 21 -2.01 -29.42 31.80
N LEU A 22 -2.49 -30.58 31.39
CA LEU A 22 -1.66 -31.74 31.08
C LEU A 22 -0.82 -31.54 29.82
N SER A 23 -1.31 -30.81 28.80
CA SER A 23 -0.55 -30.47 27.61
C SER A 23 0.56 -29.44 27.91
N LEU A 24 0.32 -28.47 28.80
CA LEU A 24 1.34 -27.52 29.25
C LEU A 24 2.46 -28.19 30.07
N VAL A 25 2.13 -29.15 30.94
CA VAL A 25 3.13 -29.92 31.71
C VAL A 25 3.97 -30.82 30.78
N GLY A 26 3.35 -31.41 29.75
CA GLY A 26 4.06 -32.20 28.73
C GLY A 26 5.07 -31.38 27.91
N LEU A 27 4.77 -30.09 27.64
CA LEU A 27 5.68 -29.18 26.95
C LEU A 27 6.88 -28.76 27.82
N ILE A 28 6.70 -28.60 29.13
CA ILE A 28 7.77 -28.19 30.06
C ILE A 28 8.78 -29.34 30.30
N VAL A 29 8.34 -30.60 30.23
CA VAL A 29 9.21 -31.78 30.43
C VAL A 29 10.04 -32.13 29.19
N SER A 30 9.69 -31.63 28.01
CA SER A 30 10.38 -31.96 26.75
C SER A 30 11.60 -31.06 26.43
N PHE A 31 11.84 -30.00 27.19
CA PHE A 31 13.03 -29.16 27.01
C PHE A 31 14.16 -29.58 27.96
N LYS A 32 14.98 -30.56 27.56
CA LYS A 32 16.31 -30.78 28.13
C LYS A 32 17.27 -29.73 27.56
N PRO A 33 18.03 -29.00 28.40
CA PRO A 33 19.06 -28.11 27.90
C PRO A 33 20.21 -28.93 27.28
N PHE A 34 20.54 -28.60 26.07
CA PHE A 34 21.70 -29.19 25.38
C PHE A 34 22.95 -28.54 25.95
N SER A 35 23.68 -29.29 26.79
CA SER A 35 25.00 -28.88 27.28
C SER A 35 26.03 -29.15 26.20
N ILE A 36 26.58 -28.09 25.61
CA ILE A 36 27.76 -28.19 24.73
C ILE A 36 28.99 -28.36 25.64
N SER A 37 29.53 -29.59 25.66
CA SER A 37 30.81 -29.90 26.26
C SER A 37 31.92 -29.38 25.34
N ASN A 38 32.64 -28.35 25.75
CA ASN A 38 33.88 -27.94 25.09
C ASN A 38 34.98 -28.94 25.43
N GLN A 39 35.25 -29.87 24.55
CA GLN A 39 36.50 -30.60 24.59
C GLN A 39 37.62 -29.73 24.02
N ILE A 40 38.52 -29.34 24.89
CA ILE A 40 39.80 -28.70 24.53
C ILE A 40 40.69 -29.79 23.92
N VAL A 41 40.87 -29.74 22.61
CA VAL A 41 41.91 -30.53 21.92
C VAL A 41 43.19 -29.72 21.98
N THR A 42 44.13 -30.17 22.84
CA THR A 42 45.51 -29.67 22.86
C THR A 42 46.26 -30.30 21.69
N SER A 43 46.68 -29.50 20.72
CA SER A 43 47.65 -29.88 19.68
C SER A 43 49.05 -29.31 20.00
N PRO A 44 50.12 -29.99 19.59
CA PRO A 44 51.46 -29.72 20.09
C PRO A 44 52.07 -28.45 19.46
N SER A 45 52.93 -27.83 20.25
CA SER A 45 53.76 -26.68 19.93
C SER A 45 54.57 -26.86 18.65
N SER A 46 54.42 -25.95 17.70
CA SER A 46 55.42 -25.68 16.68
C SER A 46 55.79 -24.21 16.70
N SER A 47 57.08 -24.02 16.69
CA SER A 47 57.87 -22.81 16.76
C SER A 47 57.36 -21.59 15.98
N ASP A 48 57.48 -20.45 16.65
CA ASP A 48 57.29 -19.08 16.17
C ASP A 48 57.94 -18.78 14.83
N ILE A 49 57.12 -18.51 13.82
CA ILE A 49 57.44 -17.56 12.76
C ILE A 49 56.41 -16.45 12.88
N ARG A 50 56.75 -15.35 13.58
CA ARG A 50 56.02 -14.09 13.52
C ARG A 50 56.19 -13.51 12.11
N ILE A 51 55.25 -13.76 11.25
CA ILE A 51 55.03 -12.92 10.07
C ILE A 51 54.32 -11.64 10.63
N ASP A 52 55.06 -10.56 10.76
CA ASP A 52 54.50 -9.23 10.98
C ASP A 52 53.63 -8.89 9.77
N LEU A 53 52.36 -9.27 9.83
CA LEU A 53 51.37 -8.70 8.92
C LEU A 53 51.29 -7.20 9.26
N PRO A 54 51.47 -6.30 8.30
CA PRO A 54 51.33 -4.87 8.55
C PRO A 54 49.93 -4.66 9.15
N ALA A 55 49.88 -3.94 10.26
CA ALA A 55 48.63 -3.53 10.90
C ALA A 55 47.66 -3.01 9.84
N PRO A 56 46.41 -3.42 9.86
CA PRO A 56 45.44 -2.97 8.88
C PRO A 56 45.48 -1.45 8.87
N VAL A 57 45.85 -0.87 7.73
CA VAL A 57 45.83 0.59 7.54
C VAL A 57 44.42 1.04 7.84
N VAL A 58 44.21 1.56 9.03
CA VAL A 58 42.92 2.15 9.42
C VAL A 58 42.70 3.32 8.47
N SER A 59 41.85 3.14 7.49
CA SER A 59 41.50 4.17 6.53
C SER A 59 41.00 5.39 7.30
N LYS A 60 41.71 6.53 7.20
CA LYS A 60 41.33 7.79 7.85
C LYS A 60 39.96 8.34 7.40
N ASN A 61 39.40 7.81 6.31
CA ASN A 61 38.13 8.30 5.77
C ASN A 61 36.94 7.69 6.51
N PRO A 62 35.91 8.53 6.86
CA PRO A 62 34.66 8.06 7.45
C PRO A 62 34.01 6.96 6.59
N ARG A 63 33.36 6.00 7.22
CA ARG A 63 32.76 4.85 6.51
C ARG A 63 31.76 5.27 5.45
N TRP A 64 30.90 6.24 5.74
CA TRP A 64 29.92 6.78 4.79
C TRP A 64 30.58 7.35 3.53
N LEU A 65 31.72 8.05 3.67
CA LEU A 65 32.43 8.66 2.53
C LEU A 65 32.98 7.56 1.59
N ARG A 66 33.50 6.47 2.13
CA ARG A 66 33.98 5.33 1.32
C ARG A 66 32.87 4.69 0.48
N LEU A 67 31.61 4.75 0.97
CA LEU A 67 30.46 4.16 0.27
C LEU A 67 29.96 5.02 -0.90
N VAL A 68 30.21 6.33 -0.87
CA VAL A 68 29.76 7.26 -1.93
C VAL A 68 30.88 7.74 -2.84
N ARG A 69 32.15 7.57 -2.44
CA ARG A 69 33.30 8.16 -3.13
C ARG A 69 33.37 7.81 -4.62
N ASP A 70 33.05 6.60 -4.97
CA ASP A 70 33.09 6.11 -6.36
C ASP A 70 32.07 6.81 -7.28
N TYR A 71 31.09 7.46 -6.69
CA TYR A 71 30.01 8.17 -7.39
C TYR A 71 30.21 9.69 -7.42
N LEU A 72 31.21 10.21 -6.70
CA LEU A 72 31.42 11.63 -6.53
C LEU A 72 32.59 12.14 -7.40
N PRO A 73 32.48 13.35 -7.96
CA PRO A 73 33.58 13.96 -8.69
C PRO A 73 34.77 14.25 -7.79
N ALA A 74 35.98 14.30 -8.38
CA ALA A 74 37.23 14.63 -7.68
C ALA A 74 37.35 16.13 -7.40
N LYS A 75 36.32 16.78 -6.87
CA LYS A 75 36.30 18.23 -6.52
C LYS A 75 36.02 18.42 -5.03
N LYS A 76 36.12 19.64 -4.55
CA LYS A 76 35.67 20.00 -3.20
C LYS A 76 34.16 19.69 -3.08
N LEU A 77 33.80 18.93 -2.05
CA LEU A 77 32.43 18.44 -1.81
C LEU A 77 31.83 19.19 -0.62
N ARG A 78 30.57 19.54 -0.74
CA ARG A 78 29.77 20.12 0.34
C ARG A 78 28.86 19.04 0.94
N ILE A 79 29.00 18.82 2.24
CA ILE A 79 28.31 17.76 2.97
C ILE A 79 27.33 18.38 3.96
N GLY A 80 26.05 18.04 3.83
CA GLY A 80 25.01 18.41 4.79
C GLY A 80 24.83 17.30 5.85
N PHE A 81 25.07 17.62 7.11
CA PHE A 81 24.80 16.72 8.24
C PHE A 81 23.45 17.03 8.84
N LEU A 82 22.60 16.00 8.95
CA LEU A 82 21.24 16.10 9.45
C LEU A 82 21.00 15.10 10.58
N ASN A 83 20.53 15.57 11.75
CA ASN A 83 20.29 14.74 12.93
C ASN A 83 21.53 13.91 13.36
N ILE A 84 22.72 14.47 13.23
CA ILE A 84 23.99 13.90 13.66
C ILE A 84 24.44 14.63 14.93
N GLU A 85 24.75 13.90 15.98
CA GLU A 85 25.27 14.44 17.23
C GLU A 85 26.65 15.11 17.01
N GLU A 86 26.96 16.15 17.78
CA GLU A 86 28.16 16.94 17.58
C GLU A 86 29.45 16.12 17.67
N GLN A 87 29.55 15.25 18.66
CA GLN A 87 30.71 14.35 18.82
C GLN A 87 30.88 13.39 17.63
N GLU A 88 29.77 12.87 17.08
CA GLU A 88 29.78 12.00 15.92
C GLU A 88 30.16 12.78 14.66
N ARG A 89 29.68 14.04 14.54
CA ARG A 89 30.03 14.95 13.47
C ARG A 89 31.52 15.28 13.50
N GLU A 90 32.08 15.65 14.66
CA GLU A 90 33.50 15.92 14.83
C GLU A 90 34.36 14.71 14.43
N SER A 91 33.93 13.50 14.77
CA SER A 91 34.57 12.26 14.34
C SER A 91 34.55 12.12 12.81
N PHE A 92 33.46 12.50 12.14
CA PHE A 92 33.36 12.50 10.67
C PHE A 92 34.24 13.58 10.04
N GLU A 93 34.40 14.73 10.70
CA GLU A 93 35.21 15.88 10.25
C GLU A 93 36.71 15.62 10.45
N ALA A 94 37.11 15.21 11.65
CA ALA A 94 38.52 14.97 12.01
C ALA A 94 39.20 13.89 11.14
N ASN A 95 38.44 12.93 10.63
CA ASN A 95 38.92 11.86 9.77
C ASN A 95 38.60 12.10 8.29
N GLY A 96 38.02 13.25 7.92
CA GLY A 96 37.70 13.62 6.55
C GLY A 96 38.90 14.20 5.78
N PRO A 97 38.94 13.99 4.45
CA PRO A 97 39.93 14.68 3.62
C PRO A 97 39.64 16.19 3.57
N SER A 98 40.67 17.03 3.44
CA SER A 98 40.59 18.49 3.38
C SER A 98 39.72 19.07 2.23
N ILE A 99 39.23 18.21 1.36
CA ILE A 99 38.31 18.55 0.25
C ILE A 99 36.85 18.65 0.69
N LEU A 100 36.50 18.35 1.96
CA LEU A 100 35.13 18.40 2.46
C LEU A 100 34.83 19.78 3.07
N GLU A 101 33.69 20.33 2.70
CA GLU A 101 33.10 21.52 3.31
C GLU A 101 31.81 21.09 4.00
N ASN A 102 31.76 21.23 5.31
CA ASN A 102 30.65 20.79 6.12
C ASN A 102 29.58 21.88 6.25
N VAL A 103 28.33 21.52 6.01
CA VAL A 103 27.17 22.38 6.18
C VAL A 103 26.31 21.78 7.30
N HIS A 104 26.22 22.50 8.41
CA HIS A 104 25.32 22.08 9.49
C HIS A 104 23.87 22.41 9.12
N VAL A 105 22.98 21.43 9.31
CA VAL A 105 21.54 21.60 9.10
C VAL A 105 20.84 21.26 10.42
N SER A 106 20.43 22.30 11.15
CA SER A 106 19.65 22.13 12.38
C SER A 106 18.21 21.70 12.05
N LEU A 107 17.66 20.82 12.88
CA LEU A 107 16.24 20.47 12.89
C LEU A 107 15.54 21.30 13.96
N ASP A 108 14.48 21.99 13.58
CA ASP A 108 13.59 22.60 14.56
C ASP A 108 12.91 21.50 15.40
N PRO A 109 12.78 21.67 16.71
CA PRO A 109 12.12 20.68 17.56
C PRO A 109 10.66 20.51 17.16
N LEU A 110 10.17 19.26 17.23
CA LEU A 110 8.75 18.98 17.02
C LEU A 110 7.95 19.51 18.22
N PRO A 111 6.77 20.12 17.98
CA PRO A 111 5.84 20.43 19.08
C PRO A 111 5.45 19.15 19.83
N GLU A 112 5.45 19.18 21.17
CA GLU A 112 5.06 18.02 21.99
C GLU A 112 3.65 17.49 21.69
N SER A 113 2.75 18.39 21.25
CA SER A 113 1.38 18.06 20.84
C SER A 113 1.29 17.32 19.51
N LEU A 114 2.36 17.30 18.70
CA LEU A 114 2.36 16.71 17.38
C LEU A 114 2.60 15.20 17.45
N THR A 115 1.54 14.44 17.32
CA THR A 115 1.56 12.98 17.32
C THR A 115 1.27 12.40 15.94
N TRP A 116 1.57 11.12 15.73
CA TRP A 116 1.17 10.43 14.50
C TRP A 116 -0.34 10.50 14.26
N ASN A 117 -1.14 10.35 15.31
CA ASN A 117 -2.60 10.38 15.20
C ASN A 117 -3.14 11.76 14.79
N SER A 118 -2.44 12.85 15.12
CA SER A 118 -2.84 14.20 14.65
C SER A 118 -2.57 14.40 13.15
N LEU A 119 -1.62 13.67 12.59
CA LEU A 119 -1.35 13.65 11.14
C LEU A 119 -2.29 12.70 10.38
N PHE A 120 -2.80 11.66 11.06
CA PHE A 120 -3.67 10.63 10.49
C PHE A 120 -4.92 10.44 11.35
N PRO A 121 -5.84 11.44 11.37
CA PRO A 121 -7.06 11.36 12.16
C PRO A 121 -8.03 10.31 11.60
N GLU A 122 -8.89 9.77 12.47
CA GLU A 122 -9.91 8.80 12.10
C GLU A 122 -10.91 9.36 11.07
N TRP A 123 -11.31 10.60 11.29
CA TRP A 123 -12.22 11.34 10.42
C TRP A 123 -11.60 12.66 10.00
N ILE A 124 -11.84 13.02 8.75
CA ILE A 124 -11.56 14.36 8.26
C ILE A 124 -12.82 14.95 7.61
N ASP A 125 -13.03 16.21 7.86
CA ASP A 125 -13.89 17.04 7.02
C ASP A 125 -13.06 17.45 5.81
N GLU A 126 -13.37 16.88 4.65
CA GLU A 126 -12.62 17.13 3.41
C GLU A 126 -12.67 18.60 2.97
N GLU A 127 -13.63 19.37 3.45
CA GLU A 127 -13.81 20.79 3.09
C GLU A 127 -13.05 21.74 4.03
N ASN A 128 -12.93 21.40 5.31
CA ASN A 128 -12.42 22.30 6.36
C ASN A 128 -11.22 21.74 7.15
N SER A 129 -10.68 20.60 6.78
CA SER A 129 -9.58 19.98 7.52
C SER A 129 -8.27 20.76 7.35
N GLN A 130 -7.56 20.96 8.47
CA GLN A 130 -6.22 21.53 8.49
C GLN A 130 -5.26 20.49 9.06
N CYS A 131 -4.16 20.25 8.35
CA CYS A 131 -3.09 19.41 8.84
C CYS A 131 -2.14 20.17 9.76
N PRO A 132 -1.66 19.57 10.86
CA PRO A 132 -0.51 20.09 11.57
C PRO A 132 0.71 20.13 10.63
N GLU A 133 1.52 21.17 10.77
CA GLU A 133 2.75 21.30 10.00
C GLU A 133 3.92 20.64 10.74
N ILE A 134 4.80 19.97 9.99
CA ILE A 134 6.09 19.52 10.48
C ILE A 134 7.13 20.60 10.15
N PRO A 135 7.86 21.13 11.16
CA PRO A 135 8.93 22.04 10.91
C PRO A 135 10.01 21.42 10.00
N LEU A 136 10.31 22.08 8.89
CA LEU A 136 11.40 21.68 8.00
C LEU A 136 12.50 22.72 8.05
N PRO A 137 13.78 22.31 8.15
CA PRO A 137 14.88 23.23 8.30
C PRO A 137 14.94 24.21 7.11
N LYS A 138 15.10 25.48 7.46
CA LYS A 138 15.48 26.52 6.50
C LYS A 138 17.01 26.55 6.52
N PRO A 139 17.70 26.16 5.43
CA PRO A 139 19.14 26.28 5.39
C PRO A 139 19.54 27.72 5.68
N GLU A 140 20.43 27.92 6.63
CA GLU A 140 20.98 29.25 6.92
C GLU A 140 21.84 29.71 5.75
N GLY A 141 21.48 30.86 5.19
CA GLY A 141 22.20 31.48 4.07
C GLY A 141 21.75 31.07 2.67
N SER A 142 21.98 31.91 1.69
CA SER A 142 21.62 31.75 0.26
C SER A 142 22.39 30.62 -0.46
N ASN A 143 23.31 29.92 0.18
CA ASN A 143 24.22 28.94 -0.39
C ASN A 143 24.18 27.56 0.26
N ALA A 144 23.02 27.07 0.61
CA ALA A 144 22.86 25.72 1.22
C ALA A 144 22.92 24.56 0.22
N ASP A 145 23.63 24.73 -0.89
CA ASP A 145 23.82 23.65 -1.86
C ASP A 145 24.78 22.60 -1.32
N VAL A 146 24.33 21.37 -1.23
CA VAL A 146 25.13 20.21 -0.81
C VAL A 146 25.24 19.18 -1.92
N ASP A 147 26.36 18.43 -1.95
CA ASP A 147 26.58 17.33 -2.88
C ASP A 147 26.18 16.00 -2.24
N VAL A 148 26.36 15.88 -0.93
CA VAL A 148 26.00 14.70 -0.14
C VAL A 148 25.27 15.13 1.13
N ILE A 149 24.21 14.42 1.48
CA ILE A 149 23.51 14.55 2.75
C ILE A 149 23.77 13.31 3.57
N VAL A 150 24.22 13.46 4.81
CA VAL A 150 24.35 12.38 5.77
C VAL A 150 23.30 12.57 6.86
N ALA A 151 22.34 11.67 6.95
CA ALA A 151 21.19 11.80 7.84
C ALA A 151 21.08 10.58 8.78
N LYS A 152 21.06 10.79 10.09
CA LYS A 152 20.84 9.72 11.07
C LYS A 152 19.35 9.52 11.28
N VAL A 153 18.86 8.33 10.90
CA VAL A 153 17.45 7.97 11.02
C VAL A 153 17.16 7.47 12.43
N PRO A 154 16.17 8.03 13.14
CA PRO A 154 15.73 7.46 14.42
C PRO A 154 15.12 6.08 14.20
N CYS A 155 15.63 5.08 14.91
CA CYS A 155 15.19 3.68 14.81
C CYS A 155 14.67 3.11 16.13
N SER A 156 14.31 3.97 17.09
CA SER A 156 13.72 3.56 18.37
C SER A 156 12.39 2.82 18.15
N GLY A 157 12.20 1.69 18.85
CA GLY A 157 10.95 0.90 18.73
C GLY A 157 10.78 0.12 17.42
N TRP A 158 11.80 0.08 16.56
CA TRP A 158 11.73 -0.63 15.28
C TRP A 158 11.41 -2.13 15.41
N SER A 159 11.93 -2.80 16.45
CA SER A 159 11.70 -4.23 16.71
C SER A 159 10.24 -4.57 17.11
N GLU A 160 9.46 -3.57 17.53
CA GLU A 160 8.09 -3.73 18.02
C GLU A 160 7.01 -3.20 17.05
N ASN A 161 7.36 -2.90 15.79
CA ASN A 161 6.51 -2.24 14.79
C ASN A 161 6.00 -0.82 15.19
N LYS A 162 6.28 -0.36 16.41
CA LYS A 162 5.89 0.96 16.92
C LYS A 162 6.69 2.11 16.30
N GLY A 163 7.93 1.85 15.91
CA GLY A 163 8.83 2.85 15.33
C GLY A 163 8.53 3.24 13.88
N LEU A 164 7.58 2.54 13.21
CA LEU A 164 7.15 2.91 11.86
C LEU A 164 6.34 4.21 11.84
N ARG A 165 5.47 4.41 12.84
CA ARG A 165 4.60 5.58 12.99
C ARG A 165 5.23 6.61 13.95
N ASP A 166 6.41 7.10 13.58
CA ASP A 166 7.22 8.06 14.35
C ASP A 166 7.31 9.39 13.59
N VAL A 167 6.81 10.47 14.21
CA VAL A 167 6.79 11.81 13.62
C VAL A 167 8.20 12.37 13.44
N PHE A 168 9.11 12.10 14.37
CA PHE A 168 10.49 12.56 14.25
C PHE A 168 11.24 11.84 13.14
N ARG A 169 10.99 10.53 12.97
CA ARG A 169 11.52 9.79 11.82
C ARG A 169 10.99 10.37 10.51
N LEU A 170 9.71 10.73 10.44
CA LEU A 170 9.12 11.39 9.27
C LEU A 170 9.78 12.76 9.03
N GLN A 171 9.98 13.58 10.06
CA GLN A 171 10.65 14.87 9.95
C GLN A 171 12.07 14.74 9.38
N VAL A 172 12.88 13.81 9.88
CA VAL A 172 14.25 13.58 9.38
C VAL A 172 14.22 13.19 7.90
N ASN A 173 13.31 12.32 7.49
CA ASN A 173 13.19 11.91 6.08
C ASN A 173 12.73 13.07 5.18
N LEU A 174 11.75 13.85 5.61
CA LEU A 174 11.28 15.03 4.86
C LEU A 174 12.34 16.13 4.80
N ALA A 175 13.10 16.35 5.86
CA ALA A 175 14.19 17.31 5.90
C ALA A 175 15.31 16.91 4.93
N ALA A 176 15.72 15.64 4.91
CA ALA A 176 16.70 15.11 3.96
C ALA A 176 16.21 15.26 2.51
N ALA A 177 14.94 14.95 2.26
CA ALA A 177 14.32 15.09 0.95
C ALA A 177 14.28 16.57 0.49
N ASN A 178 13.87 17.49 1.38
CA ASN A 178 13.80 18.92 1.10
C ASN A 178 15.18 19.49 0.76
N LEU A 179 16.21 19.13 1.54
CA LEU A 179 17.59 19.56 1.30
C LEU A 179 18.11 19.02 -0.03
N ALA A 180 17.84 17.72 -0.34
CA ALA A 180 18.24 17.12 -1.61
C ALA A 180 17.59 17.83 -2.82
N VAL A 181 16.29 18.11 -2.75
CA VAL A 181 15.58 18.81 -3.82
C VAL A 181 16.09 20.24 -4.00
N LYS A 182 16.25 20.99 -2.90
CA LYS A 182 16.79 22.37 -2.97
C LYS A 182 18.19 22.40 -3.57
N SER A 183 19.09 21.53 -3.12
CA SER A 183 20.48 21.46 -3.59
C SER A 183 20.58 20.99 -5.04
N GLY A 184 19.76 20.04 -5.45
CA GLY A 184 19.89 19.44 -6.78
C GLY A 184 19.21 20.22 -7.89
N LEU A 185 18.16 21.01 -7.59
CA LEU A 185 17.46 21.80 -8.62
C LEU A 185 18.22 23.07 -9.03
N THR A 186 19.20 23.50 -8.24
CA THR A 186 20.08 24.65 -8.56
C THR A 186 21.27 24.26 -9.43
N LYS A 187 21.57 22.96 -9.55
CA LYS A 187 22.75 22.43 -10.23
C LYS A 187 22.39 21.85 -11.60
N VAL A 188 23.03 22.30 -12.66
CA VAL A 188 22.76 21.87 -14.05
C VAL A 188 23.41 20.54 -14.23
N ASP A 189 23.69 19.59 -13.84
CA ASP A 189 24.26 18.24 -14.12
C ASP A 189 24.82 17.48 -12.91
N SER A 190 24.50 17.90 -11.68
CA SER A 190 25.04 17.22 -10.52
C SER A 190 23.97 16.45 -9.73
N ALA A 191 24.23 15.15 -9.53
CA ALA A 191 23.44 14.32 -8.64
C ALA A 191 23.71 14.69 -7.17
N VAL A 192 22.67 14.73 -6.35
CA VAL A 192 22.77 14.77 -4.90
C VAL A 192 22.64 13.36 -4.35
N TYR A 193 23.56 12.96 -3.49
CA TYR A 193 23.50 11.66 -2.82
C TYR A 193 23.01 11.84 -1.38
N VAL A 194 22.20 10.89 -0.91
CA VAL A 194 21.73 10.87 0.47
C VAL A 194 22.21 9.56 1.12
N VAL A 195 22.94 9.69 2.21
CA VAL A 195 23.42 8.57 3.03
C VAL A 195 22.62 8.58 4.31
N PHE A 196 21.79 7.60 4.49
CA PHE A 196 21.12 7.38 5.77
C PHE A 196 21.94 6.47 6.65
N VAL A 197 22.00 6.81 7.94
CA VAL A 197 22.66 6.03 8.99
C VAL A 197 21.59 5.56 9.96
N GLY A 198 21.46 4.25 10.14
CA GLY A 198 20.49 3.64 11.04
C GLY A 198 20.01 2.28 10.53
N SER A 199 19.76 1.37 11.44
CA SER A 199 19.38 -0.03 11.14
C SER A 199 18.04 -0.17 10.40
N CYS A 200 17.10 0.73 10.67
CA CYS A 200 15.77 0.74 10.06
C CYS A 200 15.74 1.35 8.63
N GLY A 201 16.81 2.03 8.21
CA GLY A 201 16.85 2.74 6.93
C GLY A 201 15.83 3.88 6.82
N PRO A 202 15.76 4.58 5.66
CA PRO A 202 14.79 5.64 5.42
C PRO A 202 13.38 5.10 5.18
N MET A 203 12.41 6.00 5.15
CA MET A 203 11.03 5.70 4.76
C MET A 203 10.97 5.46 3.25
N HIS A 204 10.53 4.25 2.85
CA HIS A 204 10.46 3.85 1.44
C HIS A 204 9.37 4.60 0.65
N GLU A 205 8.40 5.20 1.34
CA GLU A 205 7.41 6.09 0.74
C GLU A 205 8.04 7.39 0.22
N ILE A 206 9.16 7.83 0.82
CA ILE A 206 9.89 9.04 0.44
C ILE A 206 11.09 8.68 -0.45
N PHE A 207 11.95 7.77 0.01
CA PHE A 207 13.13 7.30 -0.71
C PHE A 207 12.88 5.93 -1.33
N LYS A 208 12.57 5.92 -2.62
CA LYS A 208 12.16 4.72 -3.36
C LYS A 208 13.29 3.68 -3.37
N CYS A 209 12.95 2.42 -3.16
CA CYS A 209 13.89 1.30 -3.15
C CYS A 209 14.79 1.26 -4.40
N ASP A 210 14.24 1.56 -5.58
CA ASP A 210 14.97 1.56 -6.86
C ASP A 210 16.04 2.67 -6.96
N GLU A 211 15.96 3.68 -6.10
CA GLU A 211 16.91 4.81 -6.04
C GLU A 211 18.08 4.51 -5.08
N ARG A 212 18.05 3.36 -4.40
CA ARG A 212 19.11 2.90 -3.52
C ARG A 212 20.31 2.37 -4.33
N VAL A 213 21.42 3.07 -4.23
CA VAL A 213 22.66 2.73 -4.94
C VAL A 213 23.43 1.63 -4.20
N ARG A 214 23.44 1.70 -2.85
CA ARG A 214 24.20 0.76 -2.01
C ARG A 214 23.59 0.65 -0.61
N ARG A 215 23.72 -0.52 -0.02
CA ARG A 215 23.47 -0.77 1.41
C ARG A 215 24.60 -1.60 1.99
N VAL A 216 25.17 -1.15 3.10
CA VAL A 216 26.19 -1.90 3.86
C VAL A 216 25.90 -1.68 5.34
N ASP A 217 25.54 -2.73 6.04
CA ASP A 217 25.10 -2.70 7.44
C ASP A 217 24.00 -1.63 7.67
N ASP A 218 24.28 -0.66 8.53
CA ASP A 218 23.35 0.44 8.87
C ASP A 218 23.47 1.66 7.94
N TYR A 219 24.25 1.57 6.86
CA TYR A 219 24.40 2.64 5.89
C TYR A 219 23.60 2.36 4.62
N TRP A 220 22.77 3.34 4.22
CA TRP A 220 21.89 3.27 3.06
C TRP A 220 22.18 4.45 2.13
N VAL A 221 22.72 4.19 0.96
CA VAL A 221 23.09 5.23 -0.01
C VAL A 221 22.03 5.31 -1.10
N TYR A 222 21.52 6.52 -1.32
CA TYR A 222 20.50 6.82 -2.32
C TYR A 222 20.99 7.89 -3.32
N LYS A 223 20.58 7.73 -4.57
CA LYS A 223 20.60 8.76 -5.60
C LYS A 223 19.15 9.05 -6.00
N PRO A 224 18.45 9.95 -5.28
CA PRO A 224 17.03 10.12 -5.46
C PRO A 224 16.69 10.79 -6.80
N ASN A 225 15.56 10.42 -7.39
CA ASN A 225 14.94 11.15 -8.48
C ASN A 225 14.34 12.45 -7.92
N LEU A 226 15.02 13.57 -8.10
CA LEU A 226 14.65 14.86 -7.50
C LEU A 226 13.27 15.38 -7.93
N PRO A 227 12.86 15.30 -9.21
CA PRO A 227 11.48 15.63 -9.62
C PRO A 227 10.43 14.83 -8.87
N ARG A 228 10.60 13.51 -8.74
CA ARG A 228 9.70 12.65 -7.96
C ARG A 228 9.69 13.04 -6.48
N LEU A 229 10.87 13.24 -5.91
CA LEU A 229 11.02 13.63 -4.52
C LEU A 229 10.35 14.97 -4.23
N LYS A 230 10.47 15.94 -5.14
CA LYS A 230 9.77 17.23 -5.08
C LYS A 230 8.25 17.04 -5.06
N GLN A 231 7.72 16.15 -5.89
CA GLN A 231 6.29 15.82 -5.88
C GLN A 231 5.84 15.32 -4.51
N LYS A 232 6.62 14.43 -3.89
CA LYS A 232 6.33 13.92 -2.53
C LYS A 232 6.29 15.01 -1.47
N LEU A 233 7.24 15.95 -1.51
CA LEU A 233 7.32 17.08 -0.58
C LEU A 233 6.16 18.08 -0.70
N LEU A 234 5.46 18.06 -1.81
CA LEU A 234 4.32 18.95 -2.06
C LEU A 234 2.98 18.31 -1.64
N MET A 235 3.00 17.04 -1.22
CA MET A 235 1.83 16.38 -0.67
C MET A 235 1.59 16.81 0.79
N PRO A 236 0.34 16.76 1.27
CA PRO A 236 0.03 16.90 2.68
C PRO A 236 0.89 15.96 3.53
N VAL A 237 1.33 16.42 4.69
CA VAL A 237 2.21 15.65 5.58
C VAL A 237 1.54 14.39 6.10
N GLY A 238 0.22 14.41 6.26
CA GLY A 238 -0.56 13.27 6.71
C GLY A 238 -1.83 13.06 5.88
N SER A 239 -2.73 12.25 6.41
CA SER A 239 -4.06 12.01 5.82
C SER A 239 -5.15 12.94 6.37
N CYS A 240 -4.78 13.90 7.22
CA CYS A 240 -5.67 14.92 7.78
C CYS A 240 -6.16 15.94 6.75
N HIS A 241 -5.55 15.98 5.57
CA HIS A 241 -5.97 16.81 4.45
C HIS A 241 -6.02 15.97 3.17
N VAL A 242 -7.01 16.24 2.33
CA VAL A 242 -7.10 15.59 1.01
C VAL A 242 -5.94 16.06 0.14
N ALA A 243 -5.24 15.11 -0.47
CA ALA A 243 -4.16 15.41 -1.40
C ALA A 243 -4.70 16.16 -2.62
N SER A 244 -4.04 17.26 -2.98
CA SER A 244 -4.37 18.00 -4.20
C SER A 244 -3.74 17.33 -5.42
N PRO A 245 -4.42 17.26 -6.58
CA PRO A 245 -3.80 16.79 -7.79
C PRO A 245 -2.63 17.70 -8.14
N PHE A 246 -1.45 17.09 -8.31
CA PHE A 246 -0.26 17.81 -8.71
C PHE A 246 -0.34 18.03 -10.20
N ALA A 247 -0.60 19.26 -10.58
CA ALA A 247 -0.49 19.83 -11.90
C ALA A 247 -1.71 19.71 -12.82
N GLN A 248 -1.93 20.80 -13.49
CA GLN A 248 -2.59 20.81 -14.78
C GLN A 248 -1.81 19.92 -15.75
N LEU A 249 -2.49 19.23 -16.66
CA LEU A 249 -1.92 18.42 -17.73
C LEU A 249 -0.75 19.17 -18.40
N GLY A 250 0.45 18.61 -18.35
CA GLY A 250 1.66 19.17 -18.94
C GLY A 250 2.52 20.02 -18.00
N GLN A 251 2.11 20.24 -16.76
CA GLN A 251 2.88 20.95 -15.73
C GLN A 251 3.28 20.04 -14.56
N GLU A 252 3.37 18.74 -14.79
CA GLU A 252 3.76 17.78 -13.77
C GLU A 252 5.11 18.20 -13.16
N ALA A 253 5.19 18.14 -11.83
CA ALA A 253 6.36 18.60 -11.07
C ALA A 253 7.68 17.90 -11.48
N TRP A 254 7.57 16.75 -12.13
CA TRP A 254 8.71 15.98 -12.64
C TRP A 254 9.14 16.36 -14.07
N ARG A 255 8.41 17.24 -14.78
CA ARG A 255 8.83 17.70 -16.12
C ARG A 255 9.74 18.92 -15.98
N PRO A 256 10.92 18.93 -16.62
CA PRO A 256 11.76 20.12 -16.66
C PRO A 256 10.98 21.28 -17.30
N LYS A 257 10.97 22.44 -16.65
CA LYS A 257 10.30 23.65 -17.18
C LYS A 257 10.97 24.27 -18.43
N ASN A 258 12.23 23.94 -18.68
CA ASN A 258 12.99 24.51 -19.79
C ASN A 258 12.93 23.63 -21.03
N LYS A 259 12.10 24.05 -21.99
CA LYS A 259 12.03 23.47 -23.34
C LYS A 259 13.20 23.85 -24.25
N ASP A 260 14.01 24.84 -23.87
CA ASP A 260 14.83 25.55 -24.86
C ASP A 260 16.25 24.99 -25.08
N ASN A 261 16.70 23.96 -24.34
CA ASN A 261 18.05 23.39 -24.51
C ASN A 261 18.13 21.84 -24.43
N LEU A 262 17.05 21.10 -24.70
CA LEU A 262 17.12 19.66 -24.79
C LEU A 262 17.12 19.21 -26.26
N THR A 263 18.33 19.21 -26.84
CA THR A 263 18.62 18.39 -28.02
C THR A 263 18.19 16.94 -27.71
N SER A 264 17.10 16.52 -28.33
CA SER A 264 16.72 15.12 -28.66
C SER A 264 16.94 13.97 -27.65
N VAL A 265 16.92 14.19 -26.35
CA VAL A 265 16.60 13.10 -25.42
C VAL A 265 15.10 12.90 -25.52
N ALA A 266 14.67 11.85 -26.21
CA ALA A 266 13.27 11.50 -26.36
C ALA A 266 12.62 11.52 -24.98
N ILE A 267 11.71 12.49 -24.75
CA ILE A 267 10.93 12.57 -23.51
C ILE A 267 10.14 11.26 -23.45
N ARG A 268 10.63 10.31 -22.66
CA ARG A 268 9.96 9.02 -22.47
C ARG A 268 8.56 9.32 -21.95
N LYS A 269 7.55 9.06 -22.78
CA LYS A 269 6.16 9.21 -22.40
C LYS A 269 5.89 8.25 -21.23
N HIS A 270 5.49 8.79 -20.08
CA HIS A 270 5.13 7.94 -18.95
C HIS A 270 4.05 6.93 -19.36
N ARG A 271 4.34 5.65 -19.15
CA ARG A 271 3.38 4.57 -19.38
C ARG A 271 2.56 4.39 -18.10
N VAL A 272 1.26 4.57 -18.23
CA VAL A 272 0.31 4.41 -17.14
C VAL A 272 -0.81 3.46 -17.53
N ALA A 273 -1.33 2.69 -16.59
CA ALA A 273 -2.42 1.75 -16.83
C ALA A 273 -3.31 1.59 -15.59
N TYR A 274 -4.57 1.26 -15.84
CA TYR A 274 -5.44 0.66 -14.84
C TYR A 274 -5.03 -0.80 -14.63
N VAL A 275 -5.09 -1.29 -13.39
CA VAL A 275 -4.77 -2.69 -13.09
C VAL A 275 -5.74 -3.28 -12.09
N THR A 276 -6.11 -4.54 -12.31
CA THR A 276 -6.88 -5.34 -11.35
C THR A 276 -6.31 -6.75 -11.22
N VAL A 277 -6.73 -7.50 -10.20
CA VAL A 277 -6.27 -8.86 -9.94
C VAL A 277 -7.45 -9.80 -9.75
N LEU A 278 -7.44 -10.93 -10.45
CA LEU A 278 -8.39 -12.02 -10.25
C LEU A 278 -7.67 -13.30 -9.87
N HIS A 279 -8.11 -13.92 -8.79
CA HIS A 279 -7.52 -15.17 -8.31
C HIS A 279 -8.57 -16.08 -7.66
N SER A 280 -8.25 -17.35 -7.55
CA SER A 280 -8.94 -18.36 -6.74
C SER A 280 -10.32 -18.75 -7.21
N SER A 281 -11.04 -17.96 -8.00
CA SER A 281 -12.36 -18.31 -8.51
C SER A 281 -12.87 -17.42 -9.64
N GLU A 282 -13.85 -17.93 -10.37
CA GLU A 282 -14.60 -17.22 -11.43
C GLU A 282 -15.57 -16.14 -10.90
N ALA A 283 -15.75 -16.05 -9.59
CA ALA A 283 -16.83 -15.25 -8.98
C ALA A 283 -16.77 -13.76 -9.29
N TYR A 284 -15.58 -13.24 -9.63
CA TYR A 284 -15.35 -11.84 -9.92
C TYR A 284 -15.13 -11.52 -11.41
N VAL A 285 -15.24 -12.51 -12.29
CA VAL A 285 -15.05 -12.31 -13.74
C VAL A 285 -16.04 -11.27 -14.29
N CYS A 286 -17.32 -11.40 -13.95
CA CYS A 286 -18.33 -10.41 -14.36
C CYS A 286 -18.02 -9.02 -13.78
N GLY A 287 -17.59 -8.93 -12.53
CA GLY A 287 -17.16 -7.66 -11.93
C GLY A 287 -16.02 -7.01 -12.69
N ALA A 288 -14.97 -7.77 -13.03
CA ALA A 288 -13.84 -7.26 -13.79
C ALA A 288 -14.24 -6.83 -15.22
N ILE A 289 -15.18 -7.52 -15.86
CA ILE A 289 -15.74 -7.09 -17.16
C ILE A 289 -16.49 -5.76 -16.99
N ALA A 290 -17.33 -5.63 -15.96
CA ALA A 290 -18.05 -4.40 -15.66
C ALA A 290 -17.09 -3.24 -15.34
N LEU A 291 -16.04 -3.49 -14.58
CA LEU A 291 -14.99 -2.51 -14.28
C LEU A 291 -14.34 -2.01 -15.58
N ALA A 292 -13.91 -2.91 -16.49
CA ALA A 292 -13.33 -2.51 -17.77
C ALA A 292 -14.29 -1.63 -18.60
N GLN A 293 -15.55 -2.05 -18.67
CA GLN A 293 -16.57 -1.32 -19.42
C GLN A 293 -16.86 0.05 -18.79
N SER A 294 -16.88 0.15 -17.45
CA SER A 294 -17.06 1.44 -16.76
C SER A 294 -15.88 2.39 -17.02
N ILE A 295 -14.64 1.90 -17.03
CA ILE A 295 -13.46 2.68 -17.39
C ILE A 295 -13.59 3.22 -18.83
N ARG A 296 -13.98 2.38 -19.79
CA ARG A 296 -14.16 2.81 -21.19
C ARG A 296 -15.34 3.79 -21.33
N GLN A 297 -16.46 3.51 -20.68
CA GLN A 297 -17.65 4.39 -20.71
C GLN A 297 -17.39 5.75 -20.06
N SER A 298 -16.45 5.85 -19.11
CA SER A 298 -16.01 7.14 -18.53
C SER A 298 -15.14 7.98 -19.47
N GLY A 299 -14.77 7.44 -20.63
CA GLY A 299 -13.95 8.13 -21.65
C GLY A 299 -12.43 7.96 -21.46
N SER A 300 -11.98 7.02 -20.66
CA SER A 300 -10.54 6.69 -20.57
C SER A 300 -10.10 5.80 -21.74
N ASN A 301 -8.94 6.12 -22.31
CA ASN A 301 -8.26 5.34 -23.35
C ASN A 301 -6.93 4.71 -22.84
N LYS A 302 -6.69 4.75 -21.52
CA LYS A 302 -5.49 4.18 -20.93
C LYS A 302 -5.47 2.66 -21.05
N ASP A 303 -4.27 2.08 -20.99
CA ASP A 303 -4.10 0.64 -20.93
C ASP A 303 -4.79 0.06 -19.69
N MET A 304 -5.31 -1.16 -19.83
CA MET A 304 -5.94 -1.90 -18.76
C MET A 304 -5.27 -3.27 -18.64
N ILE A 305 -4.75 -3.61 -17.46
CA ILE A 305 -4.03 -4.85 -17.18
C ILE A 305 -4.82 -5.67 -16.18
N LEU A 306 -5.00 -6.95 -16.45
CA LEU A 306 -5.57 -7.88 -15.50
C LEU A 306 -4.56 -8.99 -15.18
N LEU A 307 -4.18 -9.05 -13.91
CA LEU A 307 -3.38 -10.13 -13.38
C LEU A 307 -4.32 -11.28 -12.97
N HIS A 308 -4.05 -12.50 -13.46
CA HIS A 308 -4.90 -13.63 -13.13
C HIS A 308 -4.09 -14.89 -12.81
N ASP A 309 -4.64 -15.77 -12.00
CA ASP A 309 -4.07 -17.08 -11.76
C ASP A 309 -4.71 -18.15 -12.68
N ARG A 310 -4.28 -19.39 -12.51
CA ARG A 310 -4.75 -20.53 -13.31
C ARG A 310 -6.17 -21.01 -12.97
N SER A 311 -6.83 -20.43 -11.95
CA SER A 311 -8.21 -20.78 -11.63
C SER A 311 -9.23 -20.13 -12.57
N ILE A 312 -8.81 -19.14 -13.36
CA ILE A 312 -9.66 -18.47 -14.34
C ILE A 312 -9.67 -19.28 -15.62
N THR A 313 -10.84 -19.70 -16.07
CA THR A 313 -11.02 -20.56 -17.25
C THR A 313 -10.69 -19.85 -18.57
N ASN A 314 -10.31 -20.60 -19.59
CA ASN A 314 -10.09 -20.05 -20.93
C ASN A 314 -11.31 -19.29 -21.48
N ARG A 315 -12.53 -19.76 -21.20
CA ARG A 315 -13.77 -19.06 -21.56
C ARG A 315 -13.79 -17.65 -20.94
N SER A 316 -13.54 -17.55 -19.65
CA SER A 316 -13.51 -16.27 -18.93
C SER A 316 -12.38 -15.36 -19.39
N LEU A 317 -11.20 -15.93 -19.70
CA LEU A 317 -10.08 -15.16 -20.25
C LEU A 317 -10.44 -14.52 -21.60
N ILE A 318 -11.18 -15.23 -22.47
CA ILE A 318 -11.69 -14.65 -23.73
C ILE A 318 -12.61 -13.46 -23.43
N GLY A 319 -13.54 -13.58 -22.47
CA GLY A 319 -14.44 -12.51 -22.08
C GLY A 319 -13.72 -11.30 -21.51
N LEU A 320 -12.75 -11.52 -20.63
CA LEU A 320 -11.92 -10.47 -20.05
C LEU A 320 -11.08 -9.74 -21.09
N SER A 321 -10.47 -10.48 -22.04
CA SER A 321 -9.74 -9.88 -23.15
C SER A 321 -10.67 -9.07 -24.07
N SER A 322 -11.86 -9.60 -24.39
CA SER A 322 -12.88 -8.90 -25.19
C SER A 322 -13.41 -7.63 -24.51
N ALA A 323 -13.39 -7.58 -23.15
CA ALA A 323 -13.72 -6.39 -22.40
C ALA A 323 -12.64 -5.30 -22.46
N GLY A 324 -11.44 -5.64 -22.96
CA GLY A 324 -10.32 -4.72 -23.17
C GLY A 324 -9.15 -4.88 -22.18
N TRP A 325 -9.15 -5.94 -21.36
CA TRP A 325 -8.03 -6.25 -20.47
C TRP A 325 -6.85 -6.88 -21.22
N ASN A 326 -5.64 -6.40 -20.96
CA ASN A 326 -4.40 -7.10 -21.27
C ASN A 326 -4.11 -8.09 -20.14
N LEU A 327 -4.22 -9.40 -20.46
CA LEU A 327 -4.17 -10.47 -19.47
C LEU A 327 -2.72 -10.86 -19.15
N ARG A 328 -2.41 -11.06 -17.86
CA ARG A 328 -1.11 -11.52 -17.40
C ARG A 328 -1.27 -12.62 -16.36
N LEU A 329 -0.71 -13.78 -16.65
CA LEU A 329 -0.69 -14.91 -15.70
C LEU A 329 0.25 -14.63 -14.54
N ILE A 330 -0.22 -14.90 -13.32
CA ILE A 330 0.56 -14.81 -12.08
C ILE A 330 0.42 -16.08 -11.25
N ASP A 331 1.41 -16.35 -10.42
CA ASP A 331 1.27 -17.30 -9.33
C ASP A 331 0.72 -16.59 -8.09
N ARG A 332 -0.27 -17.21 -7.44
CA ARG A 332 -0.88 -16.67 -6.22
C ARG A 332 0.15 -16.52 -5.09
N ILE A 333 -0.09 -15.56 -4.22
CA ILE A 333 0.64 -15.38 -2.97
C ILE A 333 -0.34 -15.58 -1.83
N ARG A 334 -0.05 -16.58 -0.99
CA ARG A 334 -0.84 -16.88 0.20
C ARG A 334 -0.54 -15.88 1.31
N SER A 335 -1.56 -15.38 1.98
CA SER A 335 -1.38 -14.65 3.23
C SER A 335 -1.00 -15.64 4.34
N PRO A 336 0.12 -15.43 5.06
CA PRO A 336 0.50 -16.29 6.18
C PRO A 336 -0.42 -16.13 7.40
N PHE A 337 -1.18 -15.02 7.47
CA PHE A 337 -2.05 -14.66 8.59
C PHE A 337 -3.53 -14.95 8.32
N ALA A 338 -3.87 -15.48 7.15
CA ALA A 338 -5.23 -15.89 6.82
C ALA A 338 -5.44 -17.37 7.10
N GLU A 339 -6.62 -17.69 7.61
CA GLU A 339 -7.05 -19.08 7.75
C GLU A 339 -7.15 -19.76 6.37
N LYS A 340 -6.92 -21.07 6.36
CA LYS A 340 -7.09 -21.86 5.14
C LYS A 340 -8.54 -21.82 4.67
N ASP A 341 -8.73 -21.70 3.35
CA ASP A 341 -10.04 -21.61 2.68
C ASP A 341 -10.86 -20.35 3.08
N SER A 342 -10.25 -19.39 3.80
CA SER A 342 -10.87 -18.09 4.07
C SER A 342 -10.82 -17.17 2.85
N TYR A 343 -11.67 -16.13 2.87
CA TYR A 343 -11.71 -15.11 1.82
C TYR A 343 -10.35 -14.42 1.58
N ASN A 344 -9.57 -14.23 2.65
CA ASN A 344 -8.31 -13.51 2.62
C ASN A 344 -7.09 -14.39 2.26
N GLU A 345 -7.25 -15.71 2.15
CA GLU A 345 -6.11 -16.64 2.02
C GLU A 345 -5.14 -16.26 0.89
N TRP A 346 -5.66 -15.79 -0.24
CA TRP A 346 -4.87 -15.50 -1.43
C TRP A 346 -4.80 -14.00 -1.80
N ASN A 347 -5.30 -13.13 -0.94
CA ASN A 347 -5.37 -11.69 -1.23
C ASN A 347 -4.00 -11.03 -1.38
N TYR A 348 -2.93 -11.63 -0.81
CA TYR A 348 -1.56 -11.16 -1.04
C TYR A 348 -1.13 -11.26 -2.52
N SER A 349 -1.88 -11.97 -3.37
CA SER A 349 -1.68 -11.96 -4.83
C SER A 349 -1.74 -10.54 -5.41
N LYS A 350 -2.41 -9.59 -4.74
CA LYS A 350 -2.42 -8.16 -5.07
C LYS A 350 -1.02 -7.55 -5.08
N LEU A 351 -0.06 -8.06 -4.30
CA LEU A 351 1.32 -7.59 -4.28
C LEU A 351 2.02 -7.76 -5.65
N ARG A 352 1.52 -8.64 -6.51
CA ARG A 352 2.04 -8.82 -7.88
C ARG A 352 1.93 -7.55 -8.74
N VAL A 353 1.08 -6.59 -8.36
CA VAL A 353 0.95 -5.31 -9.04
C VAL A 353 2.27 -4.55 -9.08
N TRP A 354 3.11 -4.67 -8.03
CA TRP A 354 4.44 -4.05 -8.01
C TRP A 354 5.44 -4.67 -8.98
N GLN A 355 5.16 -5.84 -9.54
CA GLN A 355 6.01 -6.49 -10.56
C GLN A 355 5.72 -6.03 -11.99
N VAL A 356 4.71 -5.22 -12.22
CA VAL A 356 4.33 -4.72 -13.56
C VAL A 356 5.22 -3.54 -13.98
N THR A 357 6.54 -3.76 -13.98
CA THR A 357 7.60 -2.74 -14.12
C THR A 357 7.75 -2.15 -15.52
N ASP A 358 7.00 -2.64 -16.50
CA ASP A 358 6.90 -2.03 -17.83
C ASP A 358 5.99 -0.80 -17.87
N TYR A 359 5.37 -0.45 -16.73
CA TYR A 359 4.63 0.80 -16.51
C TYR A 359 5.30 1.63 -15.41
N ASP A 360 5.24 2.94 -15.55
CA ASP A 360 5.80 3.87 -14.56
C ASP A 360 4.83 4.09 -13.39
N LYS A 361 3.51 4.01 -13.66
CA LYS A 361 2.47 4.18 -12.64
C LYS A 361 1.21 3.40 -12.98
N LEU A 362 0.61 2.82 -11.97
CA LEU A 362 -0.63 2.04 -12.07
C LEU A 362 -1.71 2.63 -11.15
N LEU A 363 -2.94 2.61 -11.62
CA LEU A 363 -4.12 2.78 -10.79
C LEU A 363 -4.73 1.40 -10.55
N PHE A 364 -4.46 0.84 -9.36
CA PHE A 364 -5.07 -0.41 -8.93
C PHE A 364 -6.53 -0.17 -8.56
N ILE A 365 -7.42 -1.04 -9.03
CA ILE A 365 -8.85 -1.03 -8.68
C ILE A 365 -9.34 -2.46 -8.49
N ASP A 366 -10.06 -2.73 -7.40
CA ASP A 366 -10.68 -4.04 -7.15
C ASP A 366 -11.79 -4.33 -8.17
N ALA A 367 -12.01 -5.61 -8.47
CA ALA A 367 -12.95 -6.05 -9.50
C ALA A 367 -14.44 -5.84 -9.15
N ASP A 368 -14.75 -5.48 -7.92
CA ASP A 368 -16.08 -5.13 -7.42
C ASP A 368 -16.33 -3.62 -7.34
N PHE A 369 -15.72 -2.91 -8.27
CA PHE A 369 -15.78 -1.46 -8.39
C PHE A 369 -16.35 -1.07 -9.76
N ILE A 370 -17.03 0.08 -9.85
CA ILE A 370 -17.31 0.77 -11.11
C ILE A 370 -16.79 2.19 -11.11
N VAL A 371 -16.24 2.61 -12.23
CA VAL A 371 -15.82 3.99 -12.50
C VAL A 371 -17.02 4.76 -13.04
N VAL A 372 -17.39 5.86 -12.36
CA VAL A 372 -18.51 6.72 -12.74
C VAL A 372 -18.03 7.93 -13.54
N LYS A 373 -16.92 8.54 -13.12
CA LYS A 373 -16.24 9.62 -13.82
C LYS A 373 -14.82 9.22 -14.16
N LYS A 374 -14.26 9.82 -15.19
CA LYS A 374 -12.90 9.53 -15.67
C LYS A 374 -11.85 9.74 -14.57
N LEU A 375 -11.12 8.69 -14.18
CA LEU A 375 -10.12 8.70 -13.12
C LEU A 375 -8.68 8.96 -13.60
N ASP A 376 -8.47 9.32 -14.87
CA ASP A 376 -7.12 9.51 -15.43
C ASP A 376 -6.28 10.58 -14.69
N HIS A 377 -6.93 11.53 -14.01
CA HIS A 377 -6.25 12.54 -13.18
C HIS A 377 -5.52 11.92 -11.98
N LEU A 378 -5.92 10.72 -11.52
CA LEU A 378 -5.26 10.05 -10.41
C LEU A 378 -3.84 9.58 -10.74
N PHE A 379 -3.50 9.43 -12.02
CA PHE A 379 -2.12 9.14 -12.42
C PHE A 379 -1.13 10.26 -12.09
N TYR A 380 -1.60 11.45 -11.71
CA TYR A 380 -0.74 12.56 -11.27
C TYR A 380 -0.36 12.49 -9.78
N TYR A 381 -0.99 11.59 -9.01
CA TYR A 381 -0.65 11.40 -7.60
C TYR A 381 0.53 10.45 -7.42
N PRO A 382 1.35 10.62 -6.35
CA PRO A 382 2.44 9.69 -6.04
C PRO A 382 1.94 8.42 -5.36
N GLN A 383 2.74 7.37 -5.34
CA GLN A 383 2.54 6.21 -4.47
C GLN A 383 2.79 6.61 -3.00
N LEU A 384 2.06 6.16 -1.99
CA LEU A 384 0.78 5.55 -2.06
C LEU A 384 -0.29 6.62 -1.85
N SER A 385 -1.18 6.76 -2.80
CA SER A 385 -2.37 7.59 -2.63
C SER A 385 -3.59 6.69 -2.71
N ALA A 386 -4.50 6.82 -1.75
CA ALA A 386 -5.71 6.00 -1.64
C ALA A 386 -6.81 6.74 -0.89
N ALA A 387 -8.05 6.29 -0.98
CA ALA A 387 -9.14 6.80 -0.16
C ALA A 387 -9.10 6.19 1.25
N GLY A 388 -9.48 6.94 2.26
CA GLY A 388 -9.59 6.44 3.63
C GLY A 388 -10.66 5.35 3.75
N ASN A 389 -10.39 4.35 4.58
CA ASN A 389 -11.36 3.32 4.93
C ASN A 389 -12.13 3.72 6.19
N ASP A 390 -11.43 3.80 7.27
CA ASP A 390 -11.86 4.30 8.57
C ASP A 390 -10.67 5.08 9.17
N LYS A 391 -10.41 5.13 10.36
CA LYS A 391 -9.29 5.74 11.11
C LYS A 391 -8.08 6.17 10.25
N VAL A 392 -6.90 5.80 10.69
CA VAL A 392 -5.61 6.06 10.03
C VAL A 392 -5.34 5.15 8.81
N LEU A 393 -6.30 4.30 8.47
CA LEU A 393 -6.15 3.26 7.46
C LEU A 393 -6.73 3.69 6.11
N PHE A 394 -6.04 3.34 5.04
CA PHE A 394 -6.59 3.46 3.70
C PHE A 394 -7.30 2.18 3.25
N ASN A 395 -8.25 2.33 2.33
CA ASN A 395 -8.90 1.22 1.66
C ASN A 395 -8.05 0.76 0.47
N SER A 396 -7.69 -0.53 0.42
CA SER A 396 -6.85 -1.09 -0.64
C SER A 396 -7.59 -1.37 -1.95
N GLY A 397 -8.89 -1.04 -2.03
CA GLY A 397 -9.70 -1.26 -3.23
C GLY A 397 -9.42 -0.29 -4.38
N ILE A 398 -8.79 0.86 -4.09
CA ILE A 398 -8.24 1.77 -5.10
C ILE A 398 -6.95 2.41 -4.58
N MET A 399 -5.87 2.27 -5.35
CA MET A 399 -4.54 2.74 -4.95
C MET A 399 -3.72 3.19 -6.14
N ILE A 400 -2.95 4.27 -5.95
CA ILE A 400 -1.89 4.65 -6.88
C ILE A 400 -0.62 3.88 -6.53
N VAL A 401 -0.12 3.11 -7.48
CA VAL A 401 1.07 2.26 -7.33
C VAL A 401 2.14 2.66 -8.33
N GLU A 402 3.38 2.75 -7.86
CA GLU A 402 4.57 2.87 -8.71
C GLU A 402 5.30 1.52 -8.71
N PRO A 403 5.19 0.72 -9.80
CA PRO A 403 5.82 -0.60 -9.86
C PRO A 403 7.32 -0.55 -9.58
N SER A 404 7.81 -1.56 -8.85
CA SER A 404 9.20 -1.67 -8.43
C SER A 404 9.52 -3.12 -8.05
N ALA A 405 10.43 -3.74 -8.79
CA ALA A 405 10.90 -5.09 -8.44
C ALA A 405 11.65 -5.12 -7.09
N CYS A 406 12.36 -4.03 -6.77
CA CYS A 406 13.02 -3.87 -5.48
C CYS A 406 12.01 -3.82 -4.34
N LEU A 407 10.98 -2.98 -4.45
CA LEU A 407 9.95 -2.87 -3.43
C LEU A 407 9.14 -4.17 -3.32
N PHE A 408 8.82 -4.82 -4.44
CA PHE A 408 8.16 -6.13 -4.40
C PHE A 408 8.94 -7.15 -3.58
N LYS A 409 10.27 -7.21 -3.76
CA LYS A 409 11.14 -8.09 -2.98
C LYS A 409 11.08 -7.73 -1.48
N ASP A 410 11.16 -6.45 -1.14
CA ASP A 410 11.05 -5.98 0.25
C ASP A 410 9.67 -6.31 0.86
N LEU A 411 8.58 -6.19 0.08
CA LEU A 411 7.23 -6.58 0.50
C LEU A 411 7.16 -8.09 0.81
N MET A 412 7.74 -8.92 -0.07
CA MET A 412 7.75 -10.38 0.14
C MET A 412 8.60 -10.80 1.36
N GLU A 413 9.73 -10.15 1.60
CA GLU A 413 10.55 -10.41 2.79
C GLU A 413 9.83 -10.03 4.11
N LYS A 414 8.95 -9.03 4.06
CA LYS A 414 8.15 -8.56 5.19
C LYS A 414 6.83 -9.30 5.35
N SER A 415 6.32 -9.94 4.30
CA SER A 415 4.98 -10.53 4.26
C SER A 415 4.71 -11.60 5.33
N SER A 416 5.75 -12.31 5.79
CA SER A 416 5.66 -13.30 6.86
C SER A 416 6.02 -12.76 8.25
N LYS A 417 6.51 -11.53 8.34
CA LYS A 417 7.02 -10.92 9.58
C LYS A 417 6.08 -9.87 10.15
N ILE A 418 5.33 -9.20 9.28
CA ILE A 418 4.42 -8.12 9.66
C ILE A 418 3.01 -8.66 9.62
N GLU A 419 2.37 -8.67 10.79
CA GLU A 419 1.02 -9.16 10.95
C GLU A 419 0.00 -8.24 10.28
N SER A 420 -0.94 -8.84 9.55
CA SER A 420 -2.07 -8.13 8.96
C SER A 420 -3.26 -8.17 9.92
N TYR A 421 -3.78 -7.02 10.34
CA TYR A 421 -4.89 -6.95 11.30
C TYR A 421 -6.16 -7.68 10.85
N ASN A 422 -6.34 -7.86 9.54
CA ASN A 422 -7.50 -8.56 8.97
C ASN A 422 -7.12 -9.85 8.22
N GLY A 423 -5.86 -10.28 8.31
CA GLY A 423 -5.33 -11.42 7.57
C GLY A 423 -5.22 -11.22 6.06
N GLY A 424 -5.65 -10.06 5.51
CA GLY A 424 -5.66 -9.76 4.07
C GLY A 424 -4.60 -8.74 3.66
N ASP A 425 -4.62 -8.38 2.37
CA ASP A 425 -3.74 -7.40 1.76
C ASP A 425 -3.87 -6.01 2.36
N GLN A 426 -5.10 -5.56 2.66
CA GLN A 426 -5.35 -4.23 3.21
C GLN A 426 -4.64 -4.03 4.55
N GLY A 427 -4.73 -5.02 5.46
CA GLY A 427 -4.06 -4.94 6.76
C GLY A 427 -2.55 -4.89 6.60
N PHE A 428 -1.97 -5.74 5.77
CA PHE A 428 -0.54 -5.76 5.51
C PHE A 428 -0.05 -4.46 4.87
N LEU A 429 -0.73 -3.97 3.83
CA LEU A 429 -0.31 -2.76 3.12
C LEU A 429 -0.38 -1.51 4.02
N ASN A 430 -1.36 -1.43 4.95
CA ASN A 430 -1.44 -0.35 5.91
C ASN A 430 -0.32 -0.37 6.96
N GLU A 431 0.25 -1.55 7.26
CA GLU A 431 1.43 -1.66 8.12
C GLU A 431 2.73 -1.33 7.37
N ILE A 432 2.76 -1.46 6.04
CA ILE A 432 3.92 -1.13 5.22
C ILE A 432 3.93 0.35 4.82
N PHE A 433 2.81 0.87 4.30
CA PHE A 433 2.69 2.24 3.82
C PHE A 433 2.04 3.12 4.89
N VAL A 434 2.80 3.45 5.91
CA VAL A 434 2.29 4.24 7.04
C VAL A 434 2.13 5.71 6.69
N TRP A 435 2.93 6.23 5.76
CA TRP A 435 2.84 7.59 5.25
C TRP A 435 2.21 7.60 3.85
N TRP A 436 0.88 7.65 3.82
CA TRP A 436 0.07 7.64 2.61
C TRP A 436 -0.68 8.95 2.41
N HIS A 437 -1.16 9.20 1.19
CA HIS A 437 -1.86 10.44 0.83
C HIS A 437 -3.34 10.16 0.60
N ARG A 438 -4.19 10.93 1.28
CA ARG A 438 -5.62 10.76 1.22
C ARG A 438 -6.20 11.33 -0.07
N LEU A 439 -6.83 10.47 -0.87
CA LEU A 439 -7.73 10.87 -1.94
C LEU A 439 -9.11 11.18 -1.38
N SER A 440 -9.91 12.01 -2.10
CA SER A 440 -11.30 12.24 -1.73
C SER A 440 -12.09 10.94 -1.65
N LYS A 441 -13.01 10.84 -0.72
CA LYS A 441 -13.94 9.71 -0.60
C LYS A 441 -14.79 9.51 -1.85
N ARG A 442 -14.99 10.56 -2.69
CA ARG A 442 -15.70 10.49 -3.97
C ARG A 442 -15.05 9.51 -4.96
N VAL A 443 -13.73 9.32 -4.83
CA VAL A 443 -12.95 8.39 -5.67
C VAL A 443 -13.25 6.94 -5.33
N ASN A 444 -13.56 6.65 -4.06
CA ASN A 444 -13.84 5.29 -3.56
C ASN A 444 -15.04 5.31 -2.62
N THR A 445 -16.21 5.65 -3.15
CA THR A 445 -17.43 5.69 -2.36
C THR A 445 -17.91 4.26 -2.11
N MET A 446 -17.80 3.82 -0.86
CA MET A 446 -18.23 2.48 -0.46
C MET A 446 -19.75 2.39 -0.39
N LYS A 447 -20.33 1.34 -0.95
CA LYS A 447 -21.75 1.00 -0.80
C LYS A 447 -21.99 0.49 0.62
N TYR A 448 -21.99 1.42 1.57
CA TYR A 448 -22.20 1.16 3.00
C TYR A 448 -23.08 2.24 3.60
N PHE A 449 -24.11 1.84 4.35
CA PHE A 449 -25.07 2.71 5.00
C PHE A 449 -25.19 2.27 6.46
N ASP A 450 -24.95 3.18 7.38
CA ASP A 450 -25.08 2.91 8.80
C ASP A 450 -26.48 2.34 9.13
N GLU A 451 -26.58 1.45 10.12
CA GLU A 451 -27.85 0.83 10.53
C GLU A 451 -28.90 1.88 10.96
N ASN A 452 -28.43 2.98 11.54
CA ASN A 452 -29.27 4.11 11.98
C ASN A 452 -29.54 5.15 10.88
N PHE A 453 -29.12 4.89 9.65
CA PHE A 453 -29.29 5.81 8.54
C PHE A 453 -30.78 6.02 8.21
N LYS A 454 -31.29 7.22 8.47
CA LYS A 454 -32.72 7.58 8.31
C LYS A 454 -33.07 8.20 6.94
N GLY A 455 -32.09 8.35 6.03
CA GLY A 455 -32.29 8.93 4.70
C GLY A 455 -32.55 7.91 3.60
N THR A 456 -32.71 8.40 2.38
CA THR A 456 -32.63 7.55 1.18
C THR A 456 -31.22 7.00 1.08
N ARG A 457 -31.07 5.68 0.85
CA ARG A 457 -29.76 5.03 0.73
C ARG A 457 -29.14 5.30 -0.66
N ASP A 458 -29.01 6.58 -0.97
CA ASP A 458 -28.41 7.08 -2.19
C ASP A 458 -26.98 7.55 -1.94
N LEU A 459 -26.17 7.49 -2.98
CA LEU A 459 -24.82 8.06 -2.98
C LEU A 459 -24.84 9.46 -3.60
N PRO A 460 -23.90 10.33 -3.22
CA PRO A 460 -23.78 11.66 -3.83
C PRO A 460 -23.67 11.61 -5.36
N ASP A 461 -24.21 12.62 -6.05
CA ASP A 461 -24.18 12.67 -7.53
C ASP A 461 -22.78 13.02 -8.08
N ASP A 462 -21.92 13.60 -7.27
CA ASP A 462 -20.58 14.04 -7.68
C ASP A 462 -19.49 12.96 -7.51
N LEU A 463 -19.88 11.76 -7.07
CA LEU A 463 -18.95 10.63 -6.91
C LEU A 463 -18.23 10.27 -8.23
N GLU A 464 -17.00 9.76 -8.08
CA GLU A 464 -16.14 9.35 -9.19
C GLU A 464 -16.07 7.84 -9.36
N GLY A 465 -16.26 7.10 -8.26
CA GLY A 465 -16.27 5.65 -8.27
C GLY A 465 -17.08 5.05 -7.14
N VAL A 466 -17.59 3.84 -7.34
CA VAL A 466 -18.39 3.08 -6.38
C VAL A 466 -17.77 1.72 -6.13
N HIS A 467 -17.52 1.42 -4.87
CA HIS A 467 -17.02 0.14 -4.39
C HIS A 467 -18.15 -0.68 -3.74
N TYR A 468 -18.47 -1.81 -4.31
CA TYR A 468 -19.62 -2.64 -3.91
C TYR A 468 -19.26 -3.60 -2.79
N LEU A 469 -19.60 -3.23 -1.56
CA LEU A 469 -19.51 -4.11 -0.40
C LEU A 469 -20.74 -5.05 -0.31
N GLY A 470 -20.65 -6.09 0.48
CA GLY A 470 -21.71 -7.09 0.62
C GLY A 470 -21.83 -8.02 -0.59
N LEU A 471 -23.06 -8.45 -0.89
CA LEU A 471 -23.35 -9.23 -2.10
C LEU A 471 -23.23 -8.33 -3.32
N LYS A 472 -22.51 -8.85 -4.33
CA LYS A 472 -22.18 -8.07 -5.52
C LYS A 472 -23.39 -8.02 -6.47
N PRO A 473 -23.58 -6.92 -7.25
CA PRO A 473 -24.75 -6.76 -8.11
C PRO A 473 -24.97 -7.91 -9.08
N TRP A 474 -23.91 -8.47 -9.65
CA TRP A 474 -24.03 -9.57 -10.62
C TRP A 474 -24.47 -10.92 -10.06
N VAL A 475 -24.39 -11.10 -8.72
CA VAL A 475 -24.92 -12.32 -8.06
C VAL A 475 -26.34 -12.12 -7.52
N CYS A 476 -26.91 -10.92 -7.63
CA CYS A 476 -28.30 -10.60 -7.35
C CYS A 476 -29.11 -10.54 -8.66
N TYR A 477 -30.43 -10.38 -8.56
CA TYR A 477 -31.24 -10.05 -9.74
C TYR A 477 -30.99 -8.59 -10.17
N ARG A 478 -31.23 -8.30 -11.46
CA ARG A 478 -31.01 -6.97 -12.02
C ARG A 478 -31.81 -5.89 -11.31
N ASP A 479 -33.06 -6.15 -11.05
CA ASP A 479 -34.06 -5.26 -10.44
C ASP A 479 -34.25 -5.51 -8.93
N TYR A 480 -33.26 -6.17 -8.30
CA TYR A 480 -33.39 -6.60 -6.93
C TYR A 480 -32.02 -6.72 -6.21
N ASP A 481 -31.74 -5.78 -5.30
CA ASP A 481 -30.55 -5.85 -4.46
C ASP A 481 -30.72 -6.86 -3.33
N CYS A 482 -30.20 -8.06 -3.52
CA CYS A 482 -30.37 -9.17 -2.57
C CYS A 482 -29.65 -8.97 -1.22
N ASN A 483 -28.95 -7.85 -1.00
CA ASN A 483 -28.46 -7.48 0.33
C ASN A 483 -29.60 -7.15 1.30
N TRP A 484 -30.77 -6.76 0.81
CA TRP A 484 -31.97 -6.52 1.63
C TRP A 484 -32.47 -7.77 2.35
N ASP A 485 -32.27 -8.96 1.77
CA ASP A 485 -32.78 -10.23 2.29
C ASP A 485 -32.05 -10.74 3.55
N MET A 486 -30.96 -10.12 3.94
CA MET A 486 -30.11 -10.59 5.02
C MET A 486 -29.87 -9.50 6.04
N SER A 487 -30.37 -9.65 7.28
CA SER A 487 -30.27 -8.66 8.34
C SER A 487 -28.86 -8.08 8.50
N LEU A 488 -27.82 -8.93 8.55
CA LEU A 488 -26.43 -8.50 8.69
C LEU A 488 -25.84 -7.81 7.43
N ARG A 489 -26.53 -7.87 6.29
CA ARG A 489 -26.05 -7.27 5.03
C ARG A 489 -26.85 -6.05 4.58
N ARG A 490 -27.91 -5.72 5.31
CA ARG A 490 -28.75 -4.56 5.00
C ARG A 490 -27.96 -3.25 5.01
N VAL A 491 -26.89 -3.16 5.76
CA VAL A 491 -25.95 -2.02 5.72
C VAL A 491 -25.30 -1.82 4.34
N PHE A 492 -25.35 -2.82 3.47
CA PHE A 492 -24.85 -2.75 2.09
C PHE A 492 -25.99 -2.65 1.05
N ALA A 493 -27.23 -2.60 1.48
CA ALA A 493 -28.39 -2.59 0.58
C ALA A 493 -28.72 -1.19 0.09
N SER A 494 -28.91 -1.01 -1.23
CA SER A 494 -29.38 0.22 -1.86
C SER A 494 -29.76 -0.07 -3.31
N ASP A 495 -31.02 0.23 -3.67
CA ASP A 495 -31.53 -0.05 -5.02
C ASP A 495 -30.94 0.94 -6.04
N SER A 496 -30.80 2.21 -5.69
CA SER A 496 -30.24 3.23 -6.58
C SER A 496 -28.77 2.95 -6.92
N VAL A 497 -27.98 2.50 -5.91
CA VAL A 497 -26.57 2.13 -6.13
C VAL A 497 -26.46 0.81 -6.90
N HIS A 498 -27.37 -0.13 -6.64
CA HIS A 498 -27.49 -1.37 -7.40
C HIS A 498 -27.77 -1.06 -8.89
N GLU A 499 -28.73 -0.19 -9.17
CA GLU A 499 -29.08 0.25 -10.51
C GLU A 499 -27.89 0.92 -11.24
N LYS A 500 -27.01 1.69 -10.54
CA LYS A 500 -25.82 2.30 -11.14
C LYS A 500 -24.91 1.23 -11.78
N TRP A 501 -24.72 0.07 -11.16
CA TRP A 501 -23.95 -1.03 -11.71
C TRP A 501 -24.63 -1.61 -12.97
N TRP A 502 -25.93 -1.79 -12.90
CA TRP A 502 -26.71 -2.34 -14.02
C TRP A 502 -26.76 -1.41 -15.22
N LYS A 503 -26.69 -0.09 -15.03
CA LYS A 503 -26.53 0.88 -16.13
C LYS A 503 -25.22 0.66 -16.91
N VAL A 504 -24.16 0.22 -16.26
CA VAL A 504 -22.91 -0.17 -16.95
C VAL A 504 -23.12 -1.46 -17.73
N TYR A 505 -23.73 -2.47 -17.10
CA TYR A 505 -24.05 -3.75 -17.72
C TYR A 505 -24.94 -3.59 -18.95
N ASP A 506 -25.99 -2.79 -18.90
CA ASP A 506 -26.94 -2.59 -20.00
C ASP A 506 -26.29 -2.06 -21.28
N LYS A 507 -25.22 -1.31 -21.13
CA LYS A 507 -24.43 -0.76 -22.25
C LYS A 507 -23.38 -1.74 -22.80
N MET A 508 -23.22 -2.91 -22.20
CA MET A 508 -22.31 -3.94 -22.71
C MET A 508 -22.86 -4.58 -23.99
N SER A 509 -21.98 -5.12 -24.83
CA SER A 509 -22.37 -6.00 -25.91
C SER A 509 -23.01 -7.29 -25.38
N GLU A 510 -23.90 -7.93 -26.17
CA GLU A 510 -24.52 -9.20 -25.75
C GLU A 510 -23.48 -10.29 -25.47
N GLN A 511 -22.37 -10.29 -26.21
CA GLN A 511 -21.25 -11.19 -25.94
C GLN A 511 -20.71 -11.04 -24.53
N LEU A 512 -20.47 -9.80 -24.07
CA LEU A 512 -19.95 -9.54 -22.71
C LEU A 512 -20.99 -9.84 -21.63
N LYS A 513 -22.26 -9.53 -21.86
CA LYS A 513 -23.37 -9.87 -20.96
C LYS A 513 -23.44 -11.36 -20.68
N GLY A 514 -23.09 -12.22 -21.66
CA GLY A 514 -23.05 -13.67 -21.52
C GLY A 514 -22.11 -14.19 -20.40
N TYR A 515 -21.11 -13.41 -19.99
CA TYR A 515 -20.21 -13.75 -18.87
C TYR A 515 -20.77 -13.34 -17.50
N CYS A 516 -21.87 -12.59 -17.47
CA CYS A 516 -22.55 -12.11 -16.26
C CYS A 516 -23.86 -12.87 -15.98
N GLY A 517 -24.04 -14.04 -16.55
CA GLY A 517 -25.23 -14.86 -16.39
C GLY A 517 -25.40 -15.39 -14.95
N LEU A 518 -26.65 -15.68 -14.55
CA LEU A 518 -26.93 -16.39 -13.32
C LEU A 518 -26.73 -17.90 -13.52
N ASN A 519 -26.13 -18.58 -12.56
CA ASN A 519 -26.13 -20.04 -12.51
C ASN A 519 -27.18 -20.58 -11.53
N LYS A 520 -27.47 -21.88 -11.61
CA LYS A 520 -28.46 -22.54 -10.75
C LYS A 520 -28.19 -22.33 -9.25
N LYS A 521 -26.92 -22.34 -8.85
CA LYS A 521 -26.52 -22.14 -7.42
C LYS A 521 -26.79 -20.71 -6.95
N MET A 522 -26.48 -19.70 -7.78
CA MET A 522 -26.78 -18.30 -7.47
C MET A 522 -28.29 -18.09 -7.35
N LYS A 523 -29.07 -18.54 -8.35
CA LYS A 523 -30.53 -18.44 -8.33
C LYS A 523 -31.12 -19.06 -7.08
N TYR A 524 -30.73 -20.31 -6.74
CA TYR A 524 -31.18 -20.99 -5.54
C TYR A 524 -30.85 -20.19 -4.25
N ARG A 525 -29.67 -19.62 -4.17
CA ARG A 525 -29.26 -18.82 -3.00
C ARG A 525 -30.11 -17.56 -2.85
N ILE A 526 -30.37 -16.82 -3.93
CA ILE A 526 -31.22 -15.64 -3.91
C ILE A 526 -32.63 -16.00 -3.46
N GLU A 527 -33.24 -17.02 -4.07
CA GLU A 527 -34.60 -17.46 -3.76
C GLU A 527 -34.73 -17.98 -2.31
N LYS A 528 -33.70 -18.69 -1.82
CA LYS A 528 -33.65 -19.12 -0.43
C LYS A 528 -33.65 -17.96 0.56
N TRP A 529 -32.78 -16.96 0.35
CA TRP A 529 -32.69 -15.82 1.26
C TRP A 529 -33.92 -14.93 1.18
N ARG A 530 -34.47 -14.74 -0.01
CA ARG A 530 -35.73 -14.04 -0.23
C ARG A 530 -36.89 -14.68 0.56
N LYS A 531 -36.99 -16.00 0.54
CA LYS A 531 -37.99 -16.71 1.33
C LYS A 531 -37.77 -16.59 2.84
N ILE A 532 -36.52 -16.54 3.30
CA ILE A 532 -36.21 -16.30 4.72
C ILE A 532 -36.62 -14.87 5.10
N ALA A 533 -36.32 -13.87 4.29
CA ALA A 533 -36.71 -12.47 4.52
C ALA A 533 -38.25 -12.31 4.62
N GLU A 534 -39.01 -13.03 3.78
CA GLU A 534 -40.45 -13.11 3.84
C GLU A 534 -40.94 -13.71 5.17
N ASN A 535 -40.38 -14.88 5.56
CA ASN A 535 -40.75 -15.56 6.81
C ASN A 535 -40.42 -14.70 8.06
N ASP A 536 -39.30 -13.98 8.02
CA ASP A 536 -38.83 -13.09 9.08
C ASP A 536 -39.56 -11.72 9.06
N SER A 537 -40.42 -11.51 8.06
CA SER A 537 -41.18 -10.26 7.86
C SER A 537 -40.30 -8.99 7.93
N LEU A 538 -39.16 -9.01 7.23
CA LEU A 538 -38.21 -7.87 7.23
C LEU A 538 -38.93 -6.57 6.82
N PRO A 539 -38.66 -5.42 7.48
CA PRO A 539 -39.51 -4.23 7.41
C PRO A 539 -39.56 -3.53 6.06
N ASP A 540 -38.55 -3.75 5.19
CA ASP A 540 -38.50 -3.12 3.85
C ASP A 540 -39.31 -3.89 2.79
N ARG A 541 -39.74 -5.13 3.07
CA ARG A 541 -40.59 -5.95 2.20
C ARG A 541 -40.04 -6.16 0.79
N HIS A 542 -38.70 -6.16 0.60
CA HIS A 542 -38.05 -6.32 -0.71
C HIS A 542 -38.39 -7.65 -1.40
N TRP A 543 -38.72 -8.70 -0.61
CA TRP A 543 -39.16 -9.97 -1.17
C TRP A 543 -40.46 -9.89 -2.00
N GLU A 544 -41.24 -8.82 -1.87
CA GLU A 544 -42.47 -8.60 -2.65
C GLU A 544 -42.19 -8.10 -4.07
N ILE A 545 -40.99 -7.58 -4.34
CA ILE A 545 -40.63 -7.03 -5.65
C ILE A 545 -40.75 -8.13 -6.73
N GLU A 546 -41.54 -7.84 -7.77
CA GLU A 546 -41.63 -8.72 -8.94
C GLU A 546 -40.32 -8.69 -9.75
N VAL A 547 -39.66 -9.85 -9.87
CA VAL A 547 -38.37 -9.98 -10.53
C VAL A 547 -38.57 -10.14 -12.03
N LYS A 548 -38.06 -9.19 -12.83
CA LYS A 548 -38.11 -9.16 -14.30
C LYS A 548 -36.77 -9.42 -14.96
N ASP A 549 -35.74 -9.83 -14.19
CA ASP A 549 -34.40 -10.10 -14.69
C ASP A 549 -34.41 -11.19 -15.77
N PRO A 550 -34.00 -10.91 -17.04
CA PRO A 550 -34.02 -11.88 -18.13
C PRO A 550 -33.07 -13.06 -17.90
N ARG A 551 -32.04 -12.90 -17.09
CA ARG A 551 -31.08 -13.96 -16.74
C ARG A 551 -31.72 -15.07 -15.88
N LYS A 552 -32.87 -14.80 -15.26
CA LYS A 552 -33.63 -15.79 -14.47
C LYS A 552 -34.05 -17.00 -15.32
N ASN A 553 -34.34 -16.78 -16.60
CA ASN A 553 -34.79 -17.81 -17.55
C ASN A 553 -33.63 -18.42 -18.34
N ASN A 554 -32.50 -17.71 -18.48
CA ASN A 554 -31.33 -18.11 -19.26
C ASN A 554 -30.13 -18.37 -18.32
N LEU A 555 -30.23 -19.47 -17.54
CA LEU A 555 -29.18 -19.84 -16.60
C LEU A 555 -27.94 -20.36 -17.35
N VAL A 556 -26.75 -19.87 -16.97
CA VAL A 556 -25.47 -20.46 -17.39
C VAL A 556 -25.20 -21.73 -16.57
N GLN A 557 -24.54 -22.68 -17.23
CA GLN A 557 -24.16 -23.96 -16.61
C GLN A 557 -23.06 -23.78 -15.56
#